data_5c24cc4ab18b73cbfd1d576af9a96dab
#
_entry.id   5c24cc4ab18b73cbfd1d576af9a96dab
#
_cell.length_a   1.000
_cell.length_b   1.000
_cell.length_c   1.000
_cell.angle_alpha   90.00
_cell.angle_beta   90.00
_cell.angle_gamma   90.00
#
_symmetry.space_group_name_H-M   'P 1'
#
loop_
_entity.id
_entity.type
_entity.pdbx_description
1 polymer ?
#
loop_
_entity_poly.entity_id
_entity_poly.type
_entity_poly.pdbx_seq_one_letter_code
_entity_poly.pdbx_strand_id
1 'polypeptide(L)'
;MHPQVDSDSTYRPYITTILAMSADGKISDTHRTAARFPSPADKCHLEQQLAKADATLFGAGTLRAYDTTALVKDSQLLEKRCHNTQLPQPVHIVCSASGSMEPTAKFFSQPVTRWLLTTTAGASCWQGTHHFERIWIAPTKPTVSGFDWIQILRNFRAQGS
;
A
#
# COMPACT_ATOMS: atom_id res chain seq x y z
N MET A 1 32.69 -2.20 -0.81
CA MET A 1 32.06 -2.80 0.35
C MET A 1 30.71 -3.32 -0.12
N HIS A 2 30.60 -4.59 -0.50
CA HIS A 2 29.33 -5.18 -0.93
C HIS A 2 28.45 -5.37 0.31
N PRO A 3 27.16 -4.95 0.29
CA PRO A 3 26.27 -5.29 1.37
C PRO A 3 26.12 -6.81 1.41
N GLN A 4 26.37 -7.40 2.57
CA GLN A 4 26.04 -8.81 2.82
C GLN A 4 24.54 -9.00 2.55
N VAL A 5 24.21 -9.87 1.63
CA VAL A 5 22.83 -10.31 1.40
C VAL A 5 22.49 -11.19 2.61
N ASP A 6 21.71 -10.64 3.55
CA ASP A 6 21.19 -11.37 4.68
C ASP A 6 20.47 -12.64 4.18
N SER A 7 20.82 -13.78 4.73
CA SER A 7 20.17 -15.07 4.47
C SER A 7 18.66 -15.06 4.81
N ASP A 8 18.20 -14.05 5.53
CA ASP A 8 16.79 -13.81 5.87
C ASP A 8 15.99 -13.14 4.72
N SER A 9 16.66 -12.65 3.67
CA SER A 9 16.02 -12.04 2.49
C SER A 9 15.13 -13.01 1.70
N THR A 10 15.33 -14.32 1.87
CA THR A 10 14.56 -15.38 1.21
C THR A 10 13.11 -15.47 1.74
N TYR A 11 12.84 -14.94 2.93
CA TYR A 11 11.56 -15.11 3.63
C TYR A 11 10.67 -13.86 3.67
N ARG A 12 11.08 -12.75 3.06
CA ARG A 12 10.29 -11.50 3.04
C ARG A 12 10.32 -10.83 1.67
N PRO A 13 9.28 -10.06 1.30
CA PRO A 13 9.26 -9.35 0.04
C PRO A 13 10.32 -8.24 0.02
N TYR A 14 10.76 -7.87 -1.20
CA TYR A 14 11.53 -6.65 -1.39
C TYR A 14 10.62 -5.44 -1.15
N ILE A 15 11.05 -4.49 -0.34
CA ILE A 15 10.27 -3.32 0.04
C ILE A 15 10.98 -2.06 -0.42
N THR A 16 10.26 -1.22 -1.16
CA THR A 16 10.67 0.14 -1.49
C THR A 16 9.76 1.12 -0.77
N THR A 17 10.34 2.03 0.01
CA THR A 17 9.59 3.13 0.62
C THR A 17 9.74 4.38 -0.22
N ILE A 18 8.61 5.02 -0.55
CA ILE A 18 8.56 6.29 -1.26
C ILE A 18 7.90 7.30 -0.35
N LEU A 19 8.60 8.38 -0.09
CA LEU A 19 8.15 9.41 0.83
C LEU A 19 8.51 10.79 0.28
N ALA A 20 7.50 11.60 0.00
CA ALA A 20 7.68 13.01 -0.30
C ALA A 20 7.69 13.79 1.02
N MET A 21 8.70 14.64 1.22
CA MET A 21 8.79 15.49 2.40
C MET A 21 9.31 16.88 2.04
N SER A 22 8.96 17.86 2.86
CA SER A 22 9.51 19.22 2.75
C SER A 22 10.97 19.26 3.21
N ALA A 23 11.67 20.36 2.92
CA ALA A 23 13.08 20.56 3.29
C ALA A 23 13.33 20.49 4.80
N ASP A 24 12.31 20.79 5.61
CA ASP A 24 12.33 20.68 7.07
C ASP A 24 11.83 19.30 7.58
N GLY A 25 11.72 18.31 6.70
CA GLY A 25 11.40 16.92 7.06
C GLY A 25 9.93 16.62 7.33
N LYS A 26 9.00 17.51 6.98
CA LYS A 26 7.57 17.29 7.18
C LYS A 26 6.94 16.57 6.00
N ILE A 27 6.11 15.57 6.28
CA ILE A 27 5.37 14.77 5.29
C ILE A 27 3.90 15.20 5.16
N SER A 28 3.40 15.99 6.11
CA SER A 28 2.02 16.44 6.19
C SER A 28 1.95 17.68 7.09
N ASP A 29 0.85 18.39 7.05
CA ASP A 29 0.52 19.46 8.00
C ASP A 29 -0.05 18.90 9.32
N THR A 30 -0.32 19.80 10.28
CA THR A 30 -0.92 19.46 11.58
C THR A 30 -2.32 18.84 11.45
N HIS A 31 -3.03 19.13 10.37
CA HIS A 31 -4.36 18.60 10.08
C HIS A 31 -4.34 17.30 9.29
N ARG A 32 -3.14 16.79 8.94
CA ARG A 32 -2.94 15.59 8.13
C ARG A 32 -3.67 15.64 6.79
N THR A 33 -3.74 16.82 6.18
CA THR A 33 -4.32 16.99 4.85
C THR A 33 -3.41 16.40 3.78
N ALA A 34 -3.95 16.23 2.56
CA ALA A 34 -3.18 15.79 1.42
C ALA A 34 -1.98 16.71 1.17
N ALA A 35 -0.80 16.15 0.95
CA ALA A 35 0.39 16.92 0.62
C ALA A 35 0.17 17.72 -0.67
N ARG A 36 0.51 19.01 -0.65
CA ARG A 36 0.28 19.97 -1.77
C ARG A 36 1.57 20.30 -2.53
N PHE A 37 2.67 19.64 -2.22
CA PHE A 37 3.99 19.92 -2.81
C PHE A 37 4.49 18.95 -3.89
N PRO A 38 3.77 17.87 -4.31
CA PRO A 38 4.28 17.01 -5.36
C PRO A 38 4.37 17.75 -6.68
N SER A 39 5.58 17.80 -7.25
CA SER A 39 5.83 18.30 -8.60
C SER A 39 5.38 17.28 -9.67
N PRO A 40 5.28 17.66 -10.95
CA PRO A 40 5.08 16.70 -12.04
C PRO A 40 6.18 15.62 -12.09
N ALA A 41 7.43 15.97 -11.79
CA ALA A 41 8.55 15.02 -11.73
C ALA A 41 8.38 14.02 -10.56
N ASP A 42 7.93 14.47 -9.40
CA ASP A 42 7.64 13.61 -8.25
C ASP A 42 6.51 12.62 -8.55
N LYS A 43 5.45 13.10 -9.19
CA LYS A 43 4.34 12.23 -9.63
C LYS A 43 4.79 11.18 -10.64
N CYS A 44 5.61 11.57 -11.62
CA CYS A 44 6.20 10.65 -12.60
C CYS A 44 7.08 9.60 -11.90
N HIS A 45 7.92 10.04 -10.94
CA HIS A 45 8.75 9.13 -10.17
C HIS A 45 7.91 8.12 -9.36
N LEU A 46 6.88 8.58 -8.66
CA LEU A 46 5.96 7.71 -7.93
C LEU A 46 5.32 6.68 -8.86
N GLU A 47 4.82 7.11 -10.02
CA GLU A 47 4.20 6.24 -11.01
C GLU A 47 5.17 5.16 -11.53
N GLN A 48 6.42 5.54 -11.81
CA GLN A 48 7.48 4.60 -12.21
C GLN A 48 7.77 3.56 -11.12
N GLN A 49 7.72 3.93 -9.85
CA GLN A 49 7.92 2.97 -8.75
C GLN A 49 6.69 2.05 -8.58
N LEU A 50 5.48 2.60 -8.68
CA LEU A 50 4.25 1.80 -8.68
C LEU A 50 4.25 0.77 -9.82
N ALA A 51 4.73 1.17 -11.01
CA ALA A 51 4.81 0.27 -12.16
C ALA A 51 5.75 -0.93 -11.97
N LYS A 52 6.69 -0.87 -11.03
CA LYS A 52 7.60 -1.97 -10.70
C LYS A 52 7.07 -2.89 -9.60
N ALA A 53 6.10 -2.43 -8.83
CA ALA A 53 5.62 -3.13 -7.65
C ALA A 53 4.50 -4.13 -7.99
N ASP A 54 4.45 -5.26 -7.30
CA ASP A 54 3.32 -6.19 -7.35
C ASP A 54 2.16 -5.71 -6.46
N ALA A 55 2.50 -5.04 -5.36
CA ALA A 55 1.54 -4.44 -4.45
C ALA A 55 2.04 -3.10 -3.89
N THR A 56 1.11 -2.24 -3.52
CA THR A 56 1.37 -1.01 -2.76
C THR A 56 0.66 -1.08 -1.42
N LEU A 57 1.33 -0.65 -0.35
CA LEU A 57 0.80 -0.64 1.00
C LEU A 57 0.74 0.80 1.52
N PHE A 58 -0.41 1.23 2.00
CA PHE A 58 -0.62 2.56 2.58
C PHE A 58 -1.65 2.55 3.71
N GLY A 59 -1.56 3.52 4.60
CA GLY A 59 -2.47 3.62 5.73
C GLY A 59 -3.82 4.24 5.38
N ALA A 60 -4.88 3.87 6.10
CA ALA A 60 -6.20 4.49 5.96
C ALA A 60 -6.18 6.01 6.21
N GLY A 61 -5.18 6.54 6.94
CA GLY A 61 -4.95 7.98 7.06
C GLY A 61 -4.66 8.63 5.72
N THR A 62 -3.83 8.01 4.89
CA THR A 62 -3.55 8.46 3.52
C THR A 62 -4.82 8.42 2.68
N LEU A 63 -5.60 7.33 2.76
CA LEU A 63 -6.87 7.22 2.04
C LEU A 63 -7.84 8.34 2.42
N ARG A 64 -8.00 8.63 3.71
CA ARG A 64 -8.85 9.74 4.18
C ARG A 64 -8.38 11.11 3.68
N ALA A 65 -7.06 11.31 3.57
CA ALA A 65 -6.51 12.59 3.11
C ALA A 65 -6.71 12.80 1.60
N TYR A 66 -6.58 11.75 0.79
CA TYR A 66 -6.55 11.85 -0.67
C TYR A 66 -7.83 11.39 -1.36
N ASP A 67 -8.69 10.65 -0.69
CA ASP A 67 -9.93 10.06 -1.24
C ASP A 67 -9.70 9.04 -2.39
N THR A 68 -8.49 8.97 -2.89
CA THR A 68 -8.05 8.14 -4.02
C THR A 68 -6.67 7.55 -3.74
N THR A 69 -6.24 6.63 -4.61
CA THR A 69 -4.86 6.16 -4.64
C THR A 69 -4.18 6.53 -5.96
N ALA A 70 -2.86 6.53 -5.98
CA ALA A 70 -2.08 6.74 -7.19
C ALA A 70 -2.21 5.52 -8.13
N LEU A 71 -2.31 5.78 -9.42
CA LEU A 71 -2.44 4.77 -10.48
C LEU A 71 -1.28 4.86 -11.45
N VAL A 72 -0.93 3.75 -12.08
CA VAL A 72 -0.13 3.71 -13.28
C VAL A 72 -1.03 4.09 -14.46
N LYS A 73 -0.71 5.20 -15.15
CA LYS A 73 -1.49 5.76 -16.26
C LYS A 73 -0.69 5.81 -17.55
N ASP A 74 0.64 5.89 -17.45
CA ASP A 74 1.54 5.89 -18.59
C ASP A 74 1.41 4.58 -19.35
N SER A 75 1.11 4.69 -20.67
CA SER A 75 0.86 3.53 -21.53
C SER A 75 2.08 2.61 -21.64
N GLN A 76 3.30 3.16 -21.67
CA GLN A 76 4.52 2.37 -21.78
C GLN A 76 4.78 1.59 -20.48
N LEU A 77 4.45 2.17 -19.32
CA LEU A 77 4.56 1.48 -18.04
C LEU A 77 3.50 0.36 -17.92
N LEU A 78 2.28 0.61 -18.38
CA LEU A 78 1.22 -0.40 -18.43
C LEU A 78 1.58 -1.56 -19.37
N GLU A 79 2.10 -1.27 -20.55
CA GLU A 79 2.57 -2.26 -21.51
C GLU A 79 3.71 -3.10 -20.92
N LYS A 80 4.67 -2.46 -20.27
CA LYS A 80 5.77 -3.15 -19.58
C LYS A 80 5.26 -4.09 -18.47
N ARG A 81 4.26 -3.69 -17.71
CA ARG A 81 3.63 -4.56 -16.70
C ARG A 81 2.98 -5.77 -17.36
N CYS A 82 2.25 -5.56 -18.46
CA CYS A 82 1.64 -6.63 -19.24
C CYS A 82 2.69 -7.63 -19.74
N HIS A 83 3.78 -7.16 -20.31
CA HIS A 83 4.89 -8.02 -20.77
C HIS A 83 5.52 -8.83 -19.63
N ASN A 84 5.54 -8.30 -18.42
CA ASN A 84 6.02 -8.98 -17.22
C ASN A 84 4.97 -9.90 -16.58
N THR A 85 3.83 -10.13 -17.22
CA THR A 85 2.71 -10.94 -16.69
C THR A 85 2.14 -10.38 -15.37
N GLN A 86 2.31 -9.08 -15.12
CA GLN A 86 1.76 -8.39 -13.96
C GLN A 86 0.36 -7.85 -14.27
N LEU A 87 -0.47 -7.67 -13.24
CA LEU A 87 -1.74 -6.95 -13.36
C LEU A 87 -1.49 -5.52 -13.86
N PRO A 88 -2.42 -4.88 -14.60
CA PRO A 88 -2.26 -3.50 -15.06
C PRO A 88 -1.95 -2.51 -13.93
N GLN A 89 -2.55 -2.73 -12.77
CA GLN A 89 -2.26 -1.97 -11.54
C GLN A 89 -1.69 -2.92 -10.50
N PRO A 90 -0.79 -2.45 -9.60
CA PRO A 90 -0.40 -3.23 -8.43
C PRO A 90 -1.61 -3.49 -7.54
N VAL A 91 -1.57 -4.51 -6.70
CA VAL A 91 -2.57 -4.70 -5.64
C VAL A 91 -2.46 -3.58 -4.64
N HIS A 92 -3.58 -2.93 -4.31
CA HIS A 92 -3.64 -1.82 -3.35
C HIS A 92 -4.05 -2.33 -1.97
N ILE A 93 -3.11 -2.36 -1.04
CA ILE A 93 -3.32 -2.86 0.33
C ILE A 93 -3.51 -1.67 1.26
N VAL A 94 -4.71 -1.50 1.77
CA VAL A 94 -5.01 -0.49 2.80
C VAL A 94 -4.74 -1.10 4.16
N CYS A 95 -3.96 -0.41 4.99
CA CYS A 95 -3.68 -0.81 6.36
C CYS A 95 -4.52 0.03 7.34
N SER A 96 -5.40 -0.62 8.10
CA SER A 96 -6.26 0.03 9.09
C SER A 96 -6.60 -0.92 10.24
N ALA A 97 -6.13 -0.64 11.45
CA ALA A 97 -6.45 -1.48 12.59
C ALA A 97 -7.94 -1.47 12.93
N SER A 98 -8.60 -0.32 12.85
CA SER A 98 -10.03 -0.15 13.14
C SER A 98 -10.96 -0.49 11.97
N GLY A 99 -10.43 -0.61 10.74
CA GLY A 99 -11.27 -0.70 9.55
C GLY A 99 -12.06 0.57 9.21
N SER A 100 -11.85 1.66 9.94
CA SER A 100 -12.62 2.92 9.78
C SER A 100 -12.19 3.65 8.51
N MET A 101 -13.00 3.53 7.46
CA MET A 101 -12.85 4.19 6.17
C MET A 101 -14.24 4.54 5.63
N GLU A 102 -14.32 5.58 4.80
CA GLU A 102 -15.57 6.00 4.16
C GLU A 102 -15.86 5.10 2.95
N PRO A 103 -16.99 4.33 2.94
CA PRO A 103 -17.29 3.42 1.84
C PRO A 103 -17.55 4.11 0.50
N THR A 104 -17.88 5.41 0.54
CA THR A 104 -18.13 6.23 -0.66
C THR A 104 -16.87 6.88 -1.23
N ALA A 105 -15.69 6.64 -0.63
CA ALA A 105 -14.43 7.15 -1.12
C ALA A 105 -14.19 6.74 -2.58
N LYS A 106 -13.68 7.66 -3.39
CA LYS A 106 -13.40 7.44 -4.82
C LYS A 106 -12.44 6.26 -5.06
N PHE A 107 -11.62 5.93 -4.08
CA PHE A 107 -10.77 4.75 -4.09
C PHE A 107 -11.54 3.48 -4.46
N PHE A 108 -12.76 3.31 -3.94
CA PHE A 108 -13.56 2.10 -4.19
C PHE A 108 -14.14 2.02 -5.60
N SER A 109 -14.12 3.11 -6.37
CA SER A 109 -14.48 3.15 -7.79
C SER A 109 -13.29 3.07 -8.74
N GLN A 110 -12.04 3.10 -8.23
CA GLN A 110 -10.85 2.99 -9.06
C GLN A 110 -10.64 1.54 -9.56
N PRO A 111 -10.06 1.34 -10.76
CA PRO A 111 -9.87 0.03 -11.38
C PRO A 111 -8.63 -0.68 -10.78
N VAL A 112 -8.66 -0.98 -9.50
CA VAL A 112 -7.56 -1.63 -8.76
C VAL A 112 -8.07 -2.80 -7.95
N THR A 113 -7.24 -3.82 -7.78
CA THR A 113 -7.46 -4.89 -6.80
C THR A 113 -7.19 -4.34 -5.41
N ARG A 114 -8.14 -4.45 -4.50
CA ARG A 114 -8.10 -3.87 -3.14
C ARG A 114 -8.03 -4.95 -2.08
N TRP A 115 -7.02 -4.86 -1.23
CA TRP A 115 -6.92 -5.70 -0.04
C TRP A 115 -6.96 -4.82 1.22
N LEU A 116 -7.53 -5.36 2.27
CA LEU A 116 -7.55 -4.73 3.59
C LEU A 116 -6.67 -5.55 4.55
N LEU A 117 -5.66 -4.90 5.12
CA LEU A 117 -4.88 -5.43 6.22
C LEU A 117 -5.40 -4.80 7.52
N THR A 118 -5.98 -5.61 8.41
CA THR A 118 -6.72 -5.09 9.56
C THR A 118 -6.68 -6.05 10.75
N THR A 119 -7.29 -5.67 11.87
CA THR A 119 -7.56 -6.55 13.02
C THR A 119 -8.88 -7.29 12.82
N THR A 120 -9.19 -8.25 13.69
CA THR A 120 -10.51 -8.93 13.71
C THR A 120 -11.65 -7.93 13.85
N ALA A 121 -11.51 -6.94 14.73
CA ALA A 121 -12.52 -5.90 14.92
C ALA A 121 -12.69 -5.03 13.66
N GLY A 122 -11.59 -4.65 13.01
CA GLY A 122 -11.64 -3.88 11.77
C GLY A 122 -12.20 -4.67 10.60
N ALA A 123 -11.99 -5.99 10.54
CA ALA A 123 -12.55 -6.87 9.52
C ALA A 123 -14.08 -6.92 9.57
N SER A 124 -14.67 -6.89 10.77
CA SER A 124 -16.13 -6.93 10.96
C SER A 124 -16.86 -5.77 10.25
N CYS A 125 -16.18 -4.63 10.06
CA CYS A 125 -16.76 -3.47 9.38
C CYS A 125 -16.96 -3.72 7.86
N TRP A 126 -16.24 -4.68 7.28
CA TRP A 126 -16.17 -4.89 5.84
C TRP A 126 -16.59 -6.29 5.40
N GLN A 127 -16.87 -7.20 6.34
CA GLN A 127 -17.41 -8.52 6.04
C GLN A 127 -18.78 -8.41 5.36
N GLY A 128 -18.97 -9.19 4.30
CA GLY A 128 -20.21 -9.14 3.50
C GLY A 128 -20.32 -7.97 2.54
N THR A 129 -19.31 -7.10 2.46
CA THR A 129 -19.22 -6.03 1.45
C THR A 129 -18.34 -6.48 0.27
N HIS A 130 -18.51 -5.82 -0.88
CA HIS A 130 -17.69 -6.06 -2.08
C HIS A 130 -16.60 -5.00 -2.28
N HIS A 131 -16.23 -4.25 -1.24
CA HIS A 131 -15.26 -3.17 -1.35
C HIS A 131 -13.82 -3.65 -1.42
N PHE A 132 -13.53 -4.83 -0.84
CA PHE A 132 -12.22 -5.46 -0.87
C PHE A 132 -12.33 -6.88 -1.42
N GLU A 133 -11.43 -7.23 -2.34
CA GLU A 133 -11.30 -8.59 -2.89
C GLU A 133 -10.70 -9.53 -1.84
N ARG A 134 -9.98 -8.96 -0.86
CA ARG A 134 -9.40 -9.73 0.25
C ARG A 134 -9.34 -8.91 1.53
N ILE A 135 -9.76 -9.50 2.63
CA ILE A 135 -9.57 -8.98 3.98
C ILE A 135 -8.57 -9.89 4.70
N TRP A 136 -7.46 -9.31 5.13
CA TRP A 136 -6.41 -10.02 5.82
C TRP A 136 -6.36 -9.58 7.29
N ILE A 137 -6.64 -10.50 8.20
CA ILE A 137 -6.52 -10.27 9.63
C ILE A 137 -5.05 -10.40 9.99
N ALA A 138 -4.46 -9.25 10.33
CA ALA A 138 -3.05 -9.16 10.67
C ALA A 138 -2.78 -9.79 12.04
N PRO A 139 -1.70 -10.55 12.17
CA PRO A 139 -1.23 -10.96 13.49
C PRO A 139 -0.83 -9.73 14.31
N THR A 140 -1.19 -9.74 15.59
CA THR A 140 -0.84 -8.70 16.56
C THR A 140 0.14 -9.26 17.59
N LYS A 141 1.04 -8.42 18.08
CA LYS A 141 1.94 -8.80 19.19
C LYS A 141 1.26 -8.52 20.53
N PRO A 142 1.23 -9.49 21.46
CA PRO A 142 0.63 -9.27 22.78
C PRO A 142 1.31 -8.15 23.58
N THR A 143 2.58 -7.89 23.33
CA THR A 143 3.43 -6.97 24.11
C THR A 143 3.53 -5.56 23.53
N VAL A 144 3.04 -5.34 22.30
CA VAL A 144 3.14 -4.05 21.61
C VAL A 144 1.81 -3.73 20.94
N SER A 145 1.30 -2.54 21.18
CA SER A 145 0.12 -2.04 20.46
C SER A 145 0.45 -1.91 18.98
N GLY A 146 -0.06 -2.82 18.15
CA GLY A 146 0.12 -2.76 16.70
C GLY A 146 0.22 -4.12 16.00
N PHE A 147 0.48 -4.05 14.71
CA PHE A 147 0.65 -5.22 13.86
C PHE A 147 2.02 -5.87 14.01
N ASP A 148 2.09 -7.19 13.91
CA ASP A 148 3.36 -7.90 13.77
C ASP A 148 3.84 -7.83 12.31
N TRP A 149 4.56 -6.76 11.98
CA TRP A 149 5.05 -6.51 10.63
C TRP A 149 5.99 -7.60 10.10
N ILE A 150 6.77 -8.23 10.97
CA ILE A 150 7.66 -9.33 10.57
C ILE A 150 6.84 -10.51 10.06
N GLN A 151 5.84 -10.91 10.83
CA GLN A 151 4.94 -11.99 10.44
C GLN A 151 4.12 -11.65 9.19
N ILE A 152 3.61 -10.42 9.11
CA ILE A 152 2.85 -9.92 7.94
C ILE A 152 3.70 -10.02 6.68
N LEU A 153 4.92 -9.52 6.70
CA LEU A 153 5.80 -9.51 5.53
C LEU A 153 6.20 -10.92 5.09
N ARG A 154 6.43 -11.82 6.03
CA ARG A 154 6.65 -13.25 5.73
C ARG A 154 5.42 -13.86 5.02
N ASN A 155 4.23 -13.55 5.53
CA ASN A 155 2.98 -14.04 4.94
C ASN A 155 2.74 -13.46 3.53
N PHE A 156 3.10 -12.20 3.26
CA PHE A 156 3.02 -11.61 1.91
C PHE A 156 3.89 -12.35 0.91
N ARG A 157 5.11 -12.74 1.29
CA ARG A 157 6.00 -13.50 0.42
C ARG A 157 5.41 -14.86 0.04
N ALA A 158 4.85 -15.58 1.00
CA ALA A 158 4.24 -16.89 0.79
C ALA A 158 3.04 -16.89 -0.17
N GLN A 159 2.45 -15.72 -0.44
CA GLN A 159 1.27 -15.58 -1.31
C GLN A 159 1.61 -15.11 -2.73
N GLY A 160 2.82 -14.65 -2.97
CA GLY A 160 3.32 -14.17 -4.27
C GLY A 160 4.17 -15.19 -5.01
N SER A 161 4.15 -16.46 -4.58
CA SER A 161 4.88 -17.58 -5.21
C SER A 161 3.94 -18.37 -6.09
#